data_9fd9bc161e4e0e166b6f3ae86c20aade
#
_entry.id   9fd9bc161e4e0e166b6f3ae86c20aade
#
_cell.length_a   1.000
_cell.length_b   1.000
_cell.length_c   1.000
_cell.angle_alpha   90.00
_cell.angle_beta   90.00
_cell.angle_gamma   90.00
#
_symmetry.space_group_name_H-M   'P 1'
#
loop_
_entity.id
_entity.type
_entity.pdbx_description
1 polymer ?
#
loop_
_entity_poly.entity_id
_entity_poly.type
_entity_poly.pdbx_seq_one_letter_code
_entity_poly.pdbx_strand_id
1 'polypeptide(L)'
;LNPIKVRKLLITAGVYESKVAEKVQDTFERYRKTQDYKTSILSTATVLGLSKASVTSYLPYEKGVYFPSAADKEKISVGAERQRRYRAVRKLRTEPTEEHLWEVVLLYAGVRFKTYSGLPFTYEIRKGRNGQYTKELWIDRRENSKSLAWSSVLLALGNIKKVGEVVERPKALGDIRGVTYIYGMFYRFGLIDVPDEAKEKMKKAFGKSF
;
A
#
# COMPACT_ATOMS: atom_id res chain seq x y z
N LEU A 1 -18.44 1.23 -4.65
CA LEU A 1 -18.32 2.52 -5.36
C LEU A 1 -19.20 3.56 -4.66
N ASN A 2 -18.70 4.80 -4.51
CA ASN A 2 -19.46 5.88 -3.90
C ASN A 2 -20.57 6.33 -4.86
N PRO A 3 -21.87 6.31 -4.45
CA PRO A 3 -23.01 6.64 -5.34
C PRO A 3 -22.89 8.04 -5.98
N ILE A 4 -22.32 9.02 -5.27
CA ILE A 4 -22.12 10.37 -5.82
C ILE A 4 -21.12 10.36 -6.97
N LYS A 5 -20.03 9.59 -6.85
CA LYS A 5 -19.05 9.46 -7.95
C LYS A 5 -19.62 8.74 -9.16
N VAL A 6 -20.41 7.69 -8.94
CA VAL A 6 -21.11 6.96 -10.03
C VAL A 6 -22.05 7.90 -10.77
N ARG A 7 -22.90 8.64 -10.05
CA ARG A 7 -23.82 9.63 -10.65
C ARG A 7 -23.05 10.64 -11.49
N LYS A 8 -21.99 11.22 -10.95
CA LYS A 8 -21.18 12.23 -11.64
C LYS A 8 -20.52 11.69 -12.92
N LEU A 9 -20.08 10.44 -12.90
CA LEU A 9 -19.56 9.75 -14.10
C LEU A 9 -20.64 9.58 -15.17
N LEU A 10 -21.84 9.13 -14.78
CA LEU A 10 -22.97 8.94 -15.68
C LEU A 10 -23.45 10.26 -16.29
N ILE A 11 -23.48 11.34 -15.49
CA ILE A 11 -23.76 12.70 -15.99
C ILE A 11 -22.69 13.14 -17.00
N THR A 12 -21.42 12.93 -16.70
CA THR A 12 -20.33 13.31 -17.61
C THR A 12 -20.35 12.52 -18.91
N ALA A 13 -20.85 11.28 -18.88
CA ALA A 13 -21.05 10.43 -20.05
C ALA A 13 -22.36 10.73 -20.81
N GLY A 14 -23.22 11.64 -20.31
CA GLY A 14 -24.49 11.99 -20.95
C GLY A 14 -25.58 10.92 -20.86
N VAL A 15 -25.44 9.93 -19.95
CA VAL A 15 -26.37 8.79 -19.83
C VAL A 15 -27.22 8.83 -18.53
N TYR A 16 -27.10 9.88 -17.74
CA TYR A 16 -27.87 10.05 -16.52
C TYR A 16 -29.07 10.96 -16.73
N GLU A 17 -30.24 10.37 -16.75
CA GLU A 17 -31.50 11.10 -16.89
C GLU A 17 -32.15 11.34 -15.52
N SER A 18 -32.34 12.61 -15.16
CA SER A 18 -33.00 13.02 -13.93
C SER A 18 -33.47 14.46 -14.02
N LYS A 19 -34.75 14.72 -13.73
CA LYS A 19 -35.33 16.07 -13.67
C LYS A 19 -34.57 17.01 -12.74
N VAL A 20 -34.00 16.48 -11.66
CA VAL A 20 -33.18 17.26 -10.73
C VAL A 20 -31.84 17.63 -11.35
N ALA A 21 -31.17 16.67 -12.02
CA ALA A 21 -29.92 16.94 -12.70
C ALA A 21 -30.08 17.97 -13.81
N GLU A 22 -31.08 17.82 -14.66
CA GLU A 22 -31.43 18.75 -15.73
C GLU A 22 -31.65 20.17 -15.18
N LYS A 23 -32.52 20.31 -14.17
CA LYS A 23 -32.78 21.60 -13.53
C LYS A 23 -31.54 22.25 -12.91
N VAL A 24 -30.66 21.45 -12.31
CA VAL A 24 -29.39 21.94 -11.74
C VAL A 24 -28.45 22.39 -12.86
N GLN A 25 -28.31 21.59 -13.92
CA GLN A 25 -27.41 21.89 -15.03
C GLN A 25 -27.87 23.15 -15.77
N ASP A 26 -29.16 23.28 -16.11
CA ASP A 26 -29.72 24.44 -16.79
C ASP A 26 -29.57 25.71 -15.97
N THR A 27 -29.83 25.64 -14.67
CA THR A 27 -29.67 26.80 -13.77
C THR A 27 -28.20 27.20 -13.64
N PHE A 28 -27.30 26.20 -13.51
CA PHE A 28 -25.87 26.44 -13.44
C PHE A 28 -25.32 27.05 -14.73
N GLU A 29 -25.67 26.51 -15.90
CA GLU A 29 -25.25 27.05 -17.20
C GLU A 29 -25.73 28.46 -17.44
N ARG A 30 -26.92 28.80 -16.96
CA ARG A 30 -27.43 30.21 -17.01
C ARG A 30 -26.52 31.16 -16.26
N TYR A 31 -26.11 30.81 -15.03
CA TYR A 31 -25.20 31.63 -14.25
C TYR A 31 -23.76 31.60 -14.78
N ARG A 32 -23.34 30.49 -15.35
CA ARG A 32 -21.99 30.29 -15.90
C ARG A 32 -21.66 31.25 -17.05
N LYS A 33 -22.68 31.76 -17.73
CA LYS A 33 -22.53 32.76 -18.82
C LYS A 33 -22.00 34.11 -18.32
N THR A 34 -22.27 34.46 -17.07
CA THR A 34 -21.96 35.77 -16.51
C THR A 34 -21.07 35.74 -15.25
N GLN A 35 -20.87 34.57 -14.67
CA GLN A 35 -20.15 34.36 -13.42
C GLN A 35 -19.07 33.30 -13.56
N ASP A 36 -18.08 33.34 -12.66
CA ASP A 36 -17.10 32.28 -12.53
C ASP A 36 -17.73 31.00 -11.98
N TYR A 37 -16.99 29.86 -12.09
CA TYR A 37 -17.48 28.54 -11.72
C TYR A 37 -17.95 28.43 -10.25
N LYS A 38 -17.18 29.00 -9.31
CA LYS A 38 -17.51 28.92 -7.88
C LYS A 38 -18.76 29.76 -7.53
N THR A 39 -18.84 30.92 -8.09
CA THR A 39 -19.99 31.83 -7.90
C THR A 39 -21.25 31.26 -8.55
N SER A 40 -21.13 30.64 -9.72
CA SER A 40 -22.25 29.94 -10.40
C SER A 40 -22.82 28.80 -9.55
N ILE A 41 -21.95 27.99 -8.89
CA ILE A 41 -22.40 26.96 -7.94
C ILE A 41 -23.17 27.58 -6.77
N LEU A 42 -22.69 28.68 -6.22
CA LEU A 42 -23.35 29.39 -5.11
C LEU A 42 -24.73 29.90 -5.52
N SER A 43 -24.81 30.61 -6.62
CA SER A 43 -26.06 31.16 -7.16
C SER A 43 -27.08 30.06 -7.46
N THR A 44 -26.62 28.96 -8.07
CA THR A 44 -27.45 27.76 -8.33
C THR A 44 -27.96 27.13 -7.03
N ALA A 45 -27.09 26.99 -6.04
CA ALA A 45 -27.44 26.43 -4.74
C ALA A 45 -28.51 27.26 -4.04
N THR A 46 -28.34 28.57 -4.03
CA THR A 46 -29.29 29.54 -3.43
C THR A 46 -30.66 29.47 -4.10
N VAL A 47 -30.69 29.54 -5.43
CA VAL A 47 -31.97 29.57 -6.21
C VAL A 47 -32.73 28.24 -6.10
N LEU A 48 -32.03 27.12 -6.06
CA LEU A 48 -32.67 25.80 -6.01
C LEU A 48 -32.87 25.29 -4.56
N GLY A 49 -32.45 26.02 -3.54
CA GLY A 49 -32.51 25.58 -2.14
C GLY A 49 -31.66 24.35 -1.86
N LEU A 50 -30.57 24.16 -2.59
CA LEU A 50 -29.68 23.01 -2.46
C LEU A 50 -28.37 23.37 -1.79
N SER A 51 -27.69 22.39 -1.20
CA SER A 51 -26.30 22.58 -0.75
C SER A 51 -25.33 22.67 -1.94
N LYS A 52 -24.20 23.39 -1.77
CA LYS A 52 -23.12 23.43 -2.77
C LYS A 52 -22.65 22.03 -3.18
N ALA A 53 -22.55 21.13 -2.22
CA ALA A 53 -22.16 19.73 -2.46
C ALA A 53 -23.19 19.00 -3.33
N SER A 54 -24.48 19.23 -3.07
CA SER A 54 -25.56 18.68 -3.91
C SER A 54 -25.49 19.21 -5.34
N VAL A 55 -25.37 20.52 -5.54
CA VAL A 55 -25.20 21.10 -6.88
C VAL A 55 -24.00 20.49 -7.59
N THR A 56 -22.83 20.48 -6.93
CA THR A 56 -21.61 19.91 -7.53
C THR A 56 -21.75 18.43 -7.88
N SER A 57 -22.59 17.68 -7.18
CA SER A 57 -22.81 16.26 -7.45
C SER A 57 -23.66 16.00 -8.71
N TYR A 58 -24.45 16.98 -9.14
CA TYR A 58 -25.27 16.94 -10.37
C TYR A 58 -24.63 17.64 -11.58
N LEU A 59 -23.42 18.18 -11.42
CA LEU A 59 -22.65 18.74 -12.54
C LEU A 59 -21.67 17.71 -13.09
N PRO A 60 -21.38 17.73 -14.39
CA PRO A 60 -20.34 16.90 -14.98
C PRO A 60 -18.95 17.24 -14.40
N TYR A 61 -17.97 16.39 -14.66
CA TYR A 61 -16.58 16.76 -14.38
C TYR A 61 -16.14 17.86 -15.36
N GLU A 62 -15.68 19.00 -14.84
CA GLU A 62 -15.32 20.17 -15.63
C GLU A 62 -14.26 19.89 -16.71
N LYS A 63 -13.33 18.98 -16.42
CA LYS A 63 -12.29 18.53 -17.36
C LYS A 63 -12.60 17.18 -18.01
N GLY A 64 -13.87 16.75 -17.98
CA GLY A 64 -14.24 15.41 -18.42
C GLY A 64 -13.77 14.32 -17.46
N VAL A 65 -13.89 13.06 -17.89
CA VAL A 65 -13.38 11.92 -17.13
C VAL A 65 -11.88 11.81 -17.40
N TYR A 66 -11.08 11.96 -16.35
CA TYR A 66 -9.64 11.76 -16.45
C TYR A 66 -9.31 10.27 -16.58
N PHE A 67 -8.78 9.89 -17.71
CA PHE A 67 -8.18 8.58 -17.93
C PHE A 67 -6.66 8.73 -17.71
N PRO A 68 -6.11 8.17 -16.61
CA PRO A 68 -4.68 8.32 -16.34
C PRO A 68 -3.86 7.67 -17.47
N SER A 69 -2.80 8.34 -17.88
CA SER A 69 -1.79 7.81 -18.81
C SER A 69 -1.14 6.55 -18.25
N ALA A 70 -0.41 5.80 -19.08
CA ALA A 70 0.33 4.63 -18.60
C ALA A 70 1.30 4.99 -17.46
N ALA A 71 2.01 6.13 -17.58
CA ALA A 71 2.92 6.62 -16.54
C ALA A 71 2.19 7.02 -15.24
N ASP A 72 0.99 7.62 -15.35
CA ASP A 72 0.18 7.96 -14.17
C ASP A 72 -0.41 6.71 -13.51
N LYS A 73 -0.80 5.69 -14.30
CA LYS A 73 -1.24 4.39 -13.77
C LYS A 73 -0.13 3.71 -13.00
N GLU A 74 1.10 3.77 -13.49
CA GLU A 74 2.27 3.21 -12.80
C GLU A 74 2.54 3.92 -11.47
N LYS A 75 2.53 5.26 -11.44
CA LYS A 75 2.65 6.05 -10.20
C LYS A 75 1.55 5.74 -9.19
N ILE A 76 0.31 5.62 -9.64
CA ILE A 76 -0.84 5.26 -8.79
C ILE A 76 -0.65 3.84 -8.25
N SER A 77 -0.17 2.90 -9.07
CA SER A 77 0.11 1.52 -8.66
C SER A 77 1.18 1.45 -7.57
N VAL A 78 2.30 2.16 -7.75
CA VAL A 78 3.39 2.25 -6.76
C VAL A 78 2.89 2.84 -5.44
N GLY A 79 2.11 3.93 -5.49
CA GLY A 79 1.51 4.53 -4.31
C GLY A 79 0.55 3.59 -3.58
N ALA A 80 -0.30 2.87 -4.33
CA ALA A 80 -1.23 1.89 -3.77
C ALA A 80 -0.50 0.72 -3.11
N GLU A 81 0.58 0.24 -3.73
CA GLU A 81 1.41 -0.84 -3.19
C GLU A 81 2.12 -0.42 -1.89
N ARG A 82 2.68 0.80 -1.86
CA ARG A 82 3.26 1.39 -0.65
C ARG A 82 2.25 1.46 0.49
N GLN A 83 1.02 1.89 0.22
CA GLN A 83 -0.06 1.95 1.22
C GLN A 83 -0.48 0.56 1.72
N ARG A 84 -0.53 -0.44 0.84
CA ARG A 84 -0.79 -1.84 1.22
C ARG A 84 0.28 -2.35 2.17
N ARG A 85 1.57 -2.17 1.83
CA ARG A 85 2.71 -2.54 2.67
C ARG A 85 2.63 -1.87 4.04
N TYR A 86 2.38 -0.58 4.08
CA TYR A 86 2.25 0.17 5.33
C TYR A 86 1.16 -0.39 6.24
N ARG A 87 -0.05 -0.65 5.68
CA ARG A 87 -1.19 -1.19 6.44
C ARG A 87 -0.90 -2.60 6.96
N ALA A 88 -0.34 -3.46 6.12
CA ALA A 88 0.00 -4.83 6.50
C ALA A 88 1.05 -4.86 7.61
N VAL A 89 2.11 -4.06 7.51
CA VAL A 89 3.14 -3.93 8.55
C VAL A 89 2.55 -3.40 9.86
N ARG A 90 1.68 -2.38 9.79
CA ARG A 90 1.00 -1.85 10.99
C ARG A 90 0.15 -2.93 11.67
N LYS A 91 -0.61 -3.71 10.90
CA LYS A 91 -1.42 -4.82 11.40
C LYS A 91 -0.56 -5.89 12.06
N LEU A 92 0.53 -6.29 11.40
CA LEU A 92 1.49 -7.26 11.94
C LEU A 92 2.12 -6.80 13.27
N ARG A 93 2.45 -5.51 13.42
CA ARG A 93 3.01 -4.97 14.67
C ARG A 93 2.00 -4.97 15.81
N THR A 94 0.73 -4.69 15.51
CA THR A 94 -0.34 -4.71 16.52
C THR A 94 -0.65 -6.13 16.96
N GLU A 95 -0.66 -7.07 16.02
CA GLU A 95 -1.01 -8.47 16.26
C GLU A 95 -0.08 -9.38 15.44
N PRO A 96 1.06 -9.84 16.01
CA PRO A 96 2.06 -10.65 15.31
C PRO A 96 1.63 -12.11 15.21
N THR A 97 0.69 -12.38 14.27
CA THR A 97 0.23 -13.73 13.92
C THR A 97 0.94 -14.26 12.67
N GLU A 98 0.82 -15.57 12.43
CA GLU A 98 1.35 -16.20 11.22
C GLU A 98 0.74 -15.59 9.97
N GLU A 99 -0.58 -15.37 9.97
CA GLU A 99 -1.34 -14.85 8.83
C GLU A 99 -0.88 -13.43 8.46
N HIS A 100 -0.73 -12.55 9.46
CA HIS A 100 -0.27 -11.18 9.24
C HIS A 100 1.18 -11.14 8.77
N LEU A 101 2.04 -12.02 9.32
CA LEU A 101 3.41 -12.13 8.86
C LEU A 101 3.48 -12.64 7.42
N TRP A 102 2.66 -13.63 7.05
CA TRP A 102 2.61 -14.15 5.69
C TRP A 102 2.14 -13.10 4.70
N GLU A 103 1.11 -12.32 5.03
CA GLU A 103 0.64 -11.19 4.21
C GLU A 103 1.77 -10.18 3.95
N VAL A 104 2.52 -9.78 4.99
CA VAL A 104 3.65 -8.86 4.84
C VAL A 104 4.75 -9.48 3.99
N VAL A 105 5.10 -10.74 4.22
CA VAL A 105 6.14 -11.44 3.45
C VAL A 105 5.77 -11.53 1.97
N LEU A 106 4.51 -11.78 1.61
CA LEU A 106 4.05 -11.75 0.21
C LEU A 106 4.19 -10.35 -0.42
N LEU A 107 3.80 -9.29 0.31
CA LEU A 107 3.86 -7.91 -0.17
C LEU A 107 5.28 -7.36 -0.33
N TYR A 108 6.24 -7.95 0.38
CA TYR A 108 7.65 -7.54 0.32
C TYR A 108 8.53 -8.44 -0.53
N ALA A 109 7.96 -9.43 -1.26
CA ALA A 109 8.71 -10.21 -2.24
C ALA A 109 9.35 -9.30 -3.29
N GLY A 110 10.61 -9.54 -3.65
CA GLY A 110 11.39 -8.71 -4.57
C GLY A 110 11.93 -7.39 -3.98
N VAL A 111 11.54 -7.03 -2.75
CA VAL A 111 12.07 -5.84 -2.08
C VAL A 111 13.46 -6.12 -1.51
N ARG A 112 14.36 -5.14 -1.63
CA ARG A 112 15.73 -5.27 -1.11
C ARG A 112 15.76 -5.14 0.42
N PHE A 113 16.41 -6.08 1.07
CA PHE A 113 16.71 -6.11 2.51
C PHE A 113 18.21 -6.09 2.74
N LYS A 114 18.61 -6.03 4.01
CA LYS A 114 19.99 -6.25 4.46
C LYS A 114 20.05 -7.22 5.63
N THR A 115 21.10 -8.02 5.64
CA THR A 115 21.46 -8.86 6.79
C THR A 115 22.03 -8.02 7.91
N TYR A 116 22.20 -8.60 9.10
CA TYR A 116 22.90 -8.00 10.24
C TYR A 116 24.28 -7.43 9.88
N SER A 117 25.03 -8.10 9.00
CA SER A 117 26.34 -7.63 8.52
C SER A 117 26.26 -6.58 7.39
N GLY A 118 25.07 -6.09 7.05
CA GLY A 118 24.86 -5.08 6.02
C GLY A 118 24.85 -5.61 4.58
N LEU A 119 24.88 -6.92 4.36
CA LEU A 119 24.88 -7.50 3.02
C LEU A 119 23.45 -7.46 2.43
N PRO A 120 23.27 -6.93 1.19
CA PRO A 120 21.97 -6.85 0.58
C PRO A 120 21.46 -8.23 0.16
N PHE A 121 20.13 -8.41 0.18
CA PHE A 121 19.44 -9.56 -0.36
C PHE A 121 18.00 -9.19 -0.74
N THR A 122 17.42 -9.97 -1.65
CA THR A 122 15.99 -10.03 -1.93
C THR A 122 15.50 -11.46 -1.74
N TYR A 123 14.21 -11.68 -1.77
CA TYR A 123 13.65 -13.03 -1.83
C TYR A 123 12.46 -13.07 -2.75
N GLU A 124 12.20 -14.25 -3.27
CA GLU A 124 11.04 -14.57 -4.08
C GLU A 124 10.22 -15.66 -3.41
N ILE A 125 8.92 -15.68 -3.70
CA ILE A 125 8.02 -16.77 -3.32
C ILE A 125 7.47 -17.38 -4.59
N ARG A 126 7.70 -18.66 -4.76
CA ARG A 126 7.32 -19.40 -5.96
C ARG A 126 5.93 -20.00 -5.82
N LYS A 127 5.28 -20.22 -6.93
CA LYS A 127 4.03 -20.97 -6.99
C LYS A 127 4.32 -22.45 -7.19
N GLY A 128 3.62 -23.28 -6.44
CA GLY A 128 3.62 -24.72 -6.63
C GLY A 128 2.81 -25.15 -7.86
N ARG A 129 2.78 -26.46 -8.16
CA ARG A 129 2.03 -27.03 -9.29
C ARG A 129 0.53 -26.72 -9.25
N ASN A 130 -0.03 -26.53 -8.06
CA ASN A 130 -1.44 -26.15 -7.83
C ASN A 130 -1.73 -24.64 -7.99
N GLY A 131 -0.74 -23.83 -8.43
CA GLY A 131 -0.86 -22.39 -8.58
C GLY A 131 -0.82 -21.60 -7.28
N GLN A 132 -0.80 -22.24 -6.12
CA GLN A 132 -0.68 -21.58 -4.82
C GLN A 132 0.78 -21.26 -4.47
N TYR A 133 1.01 -20.23 -3.67
CA TYR A 133 2.35 -19.90 -3.20
C TYR A 133 2.91 -21.00 -2.29
N THR A 134 4.14 -21.42 -2.55
CA THR A 134 4.88 -22.30 -1.64
C THR A 134 5.29 -21.52 -0.39
N LYS A 135 5.23 -22.18 0.77
CA LYS A 135 5.69 -21.57 2.03
C LYS A 135 7.23 -21.67 2.15
N GLU A 136 7.93 -21.11 1.16
CA GLU A 136 9.39 -21.09 1.07
C GLU A 136 9.86 -19.74 0.49
N LEU A 137 10.90 -19.16 1.08
CA LEU A 137 11.50 -17.92 0.60
C LEU A 137 12.81 -18.26 -0.12
N TRP A 138 12.88 -17.95 -1.41
CA TRP A 138 14.06 -18.15 -2.24
C TRP A 138 14.91 -16.89 -2.21
N ILE A 139 16.06 -16.97 -1.49
CA ILE A 139 16.97 -15.84 -1.31
C ILE A 139 17.91 -15.74 -2.51
N ASP A 140 18.01 -14.55 -3.14
CA ASP A 140 18.77 -14.31 -4.39
C ASP A 140 20.30 -14.13 -4.21
N ARG A 141 20.84 -14.48 -3.06
CA ARG A 141 22.22 -14.10 -2.70
C ARG A 141 23.33 -14.94 -3.31
N ARG A 142 23.06 -16.16 -3.75
CA ARG A 142 24.03 -17.08 -4.35
C ARG A 142 23.38 -17.96 -5.39
N GLU A 143 24.09 -18.27 -6.44
CA GLU A 143 23.75 -19.41 -7.31
C GLU A 143 23.55 -20.66 -6.46
N ASN A 144 22.48 -21.41 -6.68
CA ASN A 144 22.10 -22.58 -5.87
C ASN A 144 21.75 -22.30 -4.40
N SER A 145 21.32 -21.10 -4.04
CA SER A 145 20.85 -20.84 -2.69
C SER A 145 19.64 -21.71 -2.36
N LYS A 146 19.71 -22.39 -1.21
CA LYS A 146 18.60 -23.19 -0.72
C LYS A 146 17.51 -22.27 -0.19
N SER A 147 16.24 -22.64 -0.39
CA SER A 147 15.11 -21.91 0.15
C SER A 147 15.15 -21.85 1.69
N LEU A 148 14.61 -20.76 2.23
CA LEU A 148 14.34 -20.59 3.65
C LEU A 148 12.93 -21.12 3.93
N ALA A 149 12.82 -22.20 4.71
CA ALA A 149 11.54 -22.80 5.05
C ALA A 149 10.70 -21.86 5.92
N TRP A 150 9.40 -21.82 5.67
CA TRP A 150 8.46 -21.00 6.46
C TRP A 150 8.46 -21.37 7.95
N SER A 151 8.61 -22.65 8.27
CA SER A 151 8.75 -23.14 9.66
C SER A 151 9.91 -22.47 10.41
N SER A 152 11.02 -22.17 9.72
CA SER A 152 12.14 -21.43 10.29
C SER A 152 11.77 -19.98 10.64
N VAL A 153 10.95 -19.34 9.80
CA VAL A 153 10.44 -17.97 10.04
C VAL A 153 9.48 -17.97 11.23
N LEU A 154 8.58 -18.95 11.32
CA LEU A 154 7.64 -19.09 12.43
C LEU A 154 8.35 -19.39 13.76
N LEU A 155 9.37 -20.25 13.73
CA LEU A 155 10.17 -20.52 14.93
C LEU A 155 10.84 -19.25 15.45
N ALA A 156 11.40 -18.43 14.56
CA ALA A 156 11.98 -17.14 14.94
C ALA A 156 10.91 -16.17 15.50
N LEU A 157 9.69 -16.13 14.90
CA LEU A 157 8.58 -15.33 15.38
C LEU A 157 8.19 -15.72 16.83
N GLY A 158 8.06 -17.02 17.09
CA GLY A 158 7.75 -17.54 18.41
C GLY A 158 8.83 -17.20 19.46
N ASN A 159 10.07 -17.07 19.03
CA ASN A 159 11.20 -16.76 19.93
C ASN A 159 11.31 -15.25 20.24
N ILE A 160 10.72 -14.34 19.47
CA ILE A 160 10.74 -12.89 19.75
C ILE A 160 10.26 -12.62 21.18
N LYS A 161 9.20 -13.28 21.64
CA LYS A 161 8.66 -13.09 23.01
C LYS A 161 9.59 -13.50 24.12
N LYS A 162 10.62 -14.31 23.83
CA LYS A 162 11.62 -14.81 24.80
C LYS A 162 12.87 -13.95 24.84
N VAL A 163 13.05 -13.10 23.84
CA VAL A 163 14.20 -12.19 23.72
C VAL A 163 13.77 -10.81 24.23
N GLY A 164 14.64 -10.07 24.87
CA GLY A 164 14.35 -8.71 25.33
C GLY A 164 13.96 -7.76 24.22
N GLU A 165 13.65 -6.51 24.57
CA GLU A 165 13.21 -5.48 23.62
C GLU A 165 14.19 -5.27 22.47
N VAL A 166 15.50 -5.39 22.72
CA VAL A 166 16.56 -5.27 21.72
C VAL A 166 17.18 -6.65 21.45
N VAL A 167 17.13 -7.08 20.20
CA VAL A 167 17.74 -8.33 19.76
C VAL A 167 19.19 -8.08 19.34
N GLU A 168 20.14 -8.40 20.20
CA GLU A 168 21.57 -8.09 20.03
C GLU A 168 22.19 -8.68 18.75
N ARG A 169 21.81 -9.90 18.39
CA ARG A 169 22.38 -10.62 17.27
C ARG A 169 21.40 -11.65 16.70
N PRO A 170 21.52 -12.03 15.42
CA PRO A 170 20.58 -12.98 14.80
C PRO A 170 20.38 -14.29 15.57
N LYS A 171 21.44 -14.88 16.13
CA LYS A 171 21.35 -16.14 16.90
C LYS A 171 20.48 -16.03 18.16
N ALA A 172 20.20 -14.82 18.65
CA ALA A 172 19.28 -14.65 19.76
C ALA A 172 17.84 -15.07 19.40
N LEU A 173 17.47 -15.04 18.10
CA LEU A 173 16.19 -15.58 17.60
C LEU A 173 16.19 -17.12 17.51
N GLY A 174 17.28 -17.78 17.81
CA GLY A 174 17.45 -19.23 17.79
C GLY A 174 18.55 -19.69 16.82
N ASP A 175 18.99 -20.93 16.99
CA ASP A 175 19.91 -21.59 16.03
C ASP A 175 19.11 -22.11 14.82
N ILE A 176 18.68 -21.15 14.00
CA ILE A 176 17.77 -21.37 12.88
C ILE A 176 18.53 -21.14 11.58
N ARG A 177 18.39 -22.06 10.64
CA ARG A 177 18.96 -21.89 9.30
C ARG A 177 18.42 -20.62 8.64
N GLY A 178 19.32 -19.76 8.18
CA GLY A 178 18.96 -18.49 7.52
C GLY A 178 18.50 -17.39 8.49
N VAL A 179 18.75 -17.53 9.79
CA VAL A 179 18.36 -16.55 10.82
C VAL A 179 18.86 -15.13 10.55
N THR A 180 19.98 -14.97 9.83
CA THR A 180 20.49 -13.63 9.45
C THR A 180 19.58 -12.91 8.47
N TYR A 181 18.88 -13.63 7.60
CA TYR A 181 17.88 -13.06 6.68
C TYR A 181 16.61 -12.72 7.45
N ILE A 182 16.13 -13.66 8.29
CA ILE A 182 14.95 -13.45 9.15
C ILE A 182 15.13 -12.22 10.02
N TYR A 183 16.29 -12.06 10.64
CA TYR A 183 16.62 -10.90 11.47
C TYR A 183 16.48 -9.57 10.70
N GLY A 184 17.04 -9.49 9.48
CA GLY A 184 16.93 -8.31 8.63
C GLY A 184 15.47 -8.00 8.21
N MET A 185 14.69 -9.05 7.93
CA MET A 185 13.26 -8.93 7.62
C MET A 185 12.48 -8.43 8.85
N PHE A 186 12.67 -9.05 10.01
CA PHE A 186 11.96 -8.70 11.25
C PHE A 186 12.27 -7.28 11.71
N TYR A 187 13.53 -6.86 11.61
CA TYR A 187 13.91 -5.47 11.85
C TYR A 187 13.16 -4.51 10.92
N ARG A 188 13.13 -4.80 9.62
CA ARG A 188 12.43 -3.93 8.65
C ARG A 188 10.93 -3.90 8.86
N PHE A 189 10.32 -5.00 9.30
CA PHE A 189 8.90 -5.06 9.65
C PHE A 189 8.60 -4.40 11.00
N GLY A 190 9.63 -4.09 11.79
CA GLY A 190 9.52 -3.52 13.13
C GLY A 190 8.95 -4.49 14.15
N LEU A 191 9.24 -5.78 13.97
CA LEU A 191 8.95 -6.84 14.94
C LEU A 191 10.01 -6.95 16.03
N ILE A 192 11.23 -6.48 15.76
CA ILE A 192 12.36 -6.45 16.69
C ILE A 192 13.03 -5.08 16.63
N ASP A 193 13.59 -4.64 17.74
CA ASP A 193 14.59 -3.59 17.76
C ASP A 193 15.99 -4.20 17.79
N VAL A 194 17.00 -3.45 17.38
CA VAL A 194 18.37 -3.94 17.19
C VAL A 194 19.37 -2.89 17.69
N PRO A 195 20.62 -3.27 18.04
CA PRO A 195 21.66 -2.31 18.45
C PRO A 195 21.93 -1.25 17.38
N ASP A 196 22.32 -0.05 17.79
CA ASP A 196 22.53 1.10 16.89
C ASP A 196 23.58 0.81 15.82
N GLU A 197 24.62 0.06 16.14
CA GLU A 197 25.61 -0.38 15.15
C GLU A 197 25.01 -1.23 14.05
N ALA A 198 24.10 -2.15 14.40
CA ALA A 198 23.36 -2.97 13.43
C ALA A 198 22.37 -2.14 12.63
N LYS A 199 21.67 -1.16 13.27
CA LYS A 199 20.80 -0.20 12.58
C LYS A 199 21.55 0.54 11.48
N GLU A 200 22.73 1.06 11.78
CA GLU A 200 23.55 1.79 10.80
C GLU A 200 23.98 0.92 9.61
N LYS A 201 24.42 -0.31 9.86
CA LYS A 201 24.78 -1.26 8.80
C LYS A 201 23.58 -1.60 7.90
N MET A 202 22.38 -1.73 8.50
CA MET A 202 21.15 -2.07 7.79
C MET A 202 20.49 -0.87 7.12
N LYS A 203 20.59 0.37 7.66
CA LYS A 203 20.05 1.60 7.09
C LYS A 203 20.78 2.07 5.83
N LYS A 204 22.10 2.00 5.78
CA LYS A 204 22.93 2.52 4.66
C LYS A 204 22.58 2.00 3.24
N ALA A 205 21.58 1.11 3.08
CA ALA A 205 21.12 0.60 1.80
C ALA A 205 19.86 1.25 1.27
N PHE A 206 19.15 2.01 2.09
CA PHE A 206 17.95 2.72 1.65
C PHE A 206 18.37 4.11 1.16
N GLY A 207 19.22 4.17 0.11
CA GLY A 207 19.41 5.40 -0.64
C GLY A 207 18.03 5.91 -1.03
N LYS A 208 17.73 7.14 -0.59
CA LYS A 208 16.58 7.98 -0.95
C LYS A 208 15.59 7.35 -1.93
N SER A 209 14.63 6.60 -1.44
CA SER A 209 13.39 6.22 -2.10
C SER A 209 12.30 6.27 -1.04
N PHE A 210 11.94 7.51 -0.71
CA PHE A 210 10.71 7.82 0.01
C PHE A 210 9.63 8.16 -0.99
#